data_46a8255e45eed872bd252d3d358ec524
#
_entry.id   46a8255e45eed872bd252d3d358ec524
#
_cell.length_a   1.000
_cell.length_b   1.000
_cell.length_c   1.000
_cell.angle_alpha   90.00
_cell.angle_beta   90.00
_cell.angle_gamma   90.00
#
_symmetry.space_group_name_H-M   'P 1'
#
loop_
_entity.id
_entity.type
_entity.pdbx_description
1 polymer ?
#
loop_
_entity_poly.entity_id
_entity_poly.type
_entity_poly.pdbx_seq_one_letter_code
_entity_poly.pdbx_strand_id
1 'polypeptide(L)'
;MAGQIEARLKELGIEVPKAASPAANYVPSVMSGSHIWISGQVPVWNGELKFIGQVGGEIDVDEGVLAARTCGLNIIAQAKAALGDLDRVARIVKLVGFVNGVPGLVNQPSIINGASDLMVEVFEEKGKHARSAVGAGGLPFNVAVEIEAVIEFGD
;
A
#
# COMPACT_ATOMS: atom_id res chain seq x y z
N MET A 1 -11.57 -20.11 -12.31
CA MET A 1 -12.47 -18.94 -12.34
C MET A 1 -11.77 -17.79 -11.63
N ALA A 2 -11.97 -16.57 -12.07
CA ALA A 2 -11.50 -15.42 -11.31
C ALA A 2 -12.26 -15.39 -9.96
N GLY A 3 -11.55 -15.09 -8.86
CA GLY A 3 -12.15 -14.92 -7.56
C GLY A 3 -13.03 -13.67 -7.47
N GLN A 4 -13.72 -13.50 -6.35
CA GLN A 4 -14.60 -12.34 -6.11
C GLN A 4 -13.82 -11.02 -6.11
N ILE A 5 -12.64 -11.01 -5.48
CA ILE A 5 -11.79 -9.81 -5.43
C ILE A 5 -11.22 -9.47 -6.81
N GLU A 6 -10.81 -10.46 -7.59
CA GLU A 6 -10.35 -10.22 -8.97
C GLU A 6 -11.49 -9.65 -9.85
N ALA A 7 -12.72 -10.15 -9.69
CA ALA A 7 -13.88 -9.61 -10.37
C ALA A 7 -14.17 -8.17 -9.93
N ARG A 8 -14.04 -7.90 -8.64
CA ARG A 8 -14.21 -6.55 -8.06
C ARG A 8 -13.19 -5.56 -8.60
N LEU A 9 -11.92 -5.95 -8.66
CA LEU A 9 -10.86 -5.12 -9.25
C LEU A 9 -11.17 -4.77 -10.70
N LYS A 10 -11.63 -5.75 -11.49
CA LYS A 10 -12.01 -5.53 -12.88
C LYS A 10 -13.20 -4.59 -13.01
N GLU A 11 -14.23 -4.75 -12.18
CA GLU A 11 -15.41 -3.88 -12.15
C GLU A 11 -15.02 -2.44 -11.84
N LEU A 12 -14.11 -2.23 -10.89
CA LEU A 12 -13.60 -0.91 -10.51
C LEU A 12 -12.59 -0.32 -11.51
N GLY A 13 -12.16 -1.09 -12.49
CA GLY A 13 -11.12 -0.66 -13.43
C GLY A 13 -9.75 -0.52 -12.78
N ILE A 14 -9.50 -1.25 -11.69
CA ILE A 14 -8.24 -1.20 -10.93
C ILE A 14 -7.30 -2.27 -11.48
N GLU A 15 -6.13 -1.83 -11.94
CA GLU A 15 -5.03 -2.69 -12.34
C GLU A 15 -4.06 -2.85 -11.18
N VAL A 16 -3.72 -4.10 -10.83
CA VAL A 16 -2.73 -4.41 -9.81
C VAL A 16 -1.37 -4.58 -10.50
N PRO A 17 -0.32 -3.87 -10.05
CA PRO A 17 0.99 -3.97 -10.66
C PRO A 17 1.65 -5.31 -10.35
N LYS A 18 2.76 -5.59 -11.01
CA LYS A 18 3.64 -6.69 -10.65
C LYS A 18 4.22 -6.44 -9.26
N ALA A 19 4.23 -7.46 -8.40
CA ALA A 19 4.81 -7.36 -7.07
C ALA A 19 6.29 -6.94 -7.15
N ALA A 20 6.64 -5.89 -6.41
CA ALA A 20 8.01 -5.36 -6.38
C ALA A 20 8.95 -6.30 -5.63
N SER A 21 10.20 -6.37 -6.10
CA SER A 21 11.28 -7.08 -5.39
C SER A 21 11.85 -6.20 -4.27
N PRO A 22 12.29 -6.78 -3.14
CA PRO A 22 12.91 -6.00 -2.07
C PRO A 22 14.21 -5.34 -2.55
N ALA A 23 14.46 -4.13 -2.06
CA ALA A 23 15.64 -3.33 -2.43
C ALA A 23 16.89 -3.68 -1.60
N ALA A 24 16.77 -4.49 -0.57
CA ALA A 24 17.84 -4.84 0.36
C ALA A 24 17.74 -6.29 0.84
N ASN A 25 18.49 -6.65 1.86
CA ASN A 25 18.53 -8.02 2.38
C ASN A 25 17.35 -8.31 3.32
N TYR A 26 16.16 -8.45 2.74
CA TYR A 26 14.93 -8.86 3.43
C TYR A 26 13.96 -9.49 2.43
N VAL A 27 12.85 -10.04 2.93
CA VAL A 27 11.79 -10.63 2.10
C VAL A 27 10.60 -9.66 2.00
N PRO A 28 9.82 -9.71 0.90
CA PRO A 28 8.70 -8.78 0.73
C PRO A 28 7.55 -9.00 1.71
N SER A 29 7.42 -10.23 2.22
CA SER A 29 6.40 -10.57 3.20
C SER A 29 6.79 -11.79 4.03
N VAL A 30 6.19 -11.89 5.21
CA VAL A 30 6.34 -13.04 6.11
C VAL A 30 4.95 -13.49 6.55
N MET A 31 4.67 -14.78 6.39
CA MET A 31 3.48 -15.40 6.99
C MET A 31 3.81 -15.86 8.40
N SER A 32 2.98 -15.47 9.37
CA SER A 32 3.09 -15.88 10.77
C SER A 32 1.69 -16.14 11.30
N GLY A 33 1.39 -17.41 11.63
CA GLY A 33 0.01 -17.82 11.93
C GLY A 33 -0.92 -17.56 10.76
N SER A 34 -2.00 -16.83 11.01
CA SER A 34 -2.97 -16.42 10.00
C SER A 34 -2.74 -15.00 9.47
N HIS A 35 -1.57 -14.44 9.68
CA HIS A 35 -1.24 -13.07 9.26
C HIS A 35 -0.10 -13.04 8.26
N ILE A 36 -0.20 -12.13 7.30
CA ILE A 36 0.89 -11.74 6.41
C ILE A 36 1.39 -10.37 6.88
N TRP A 37 2.69 -10.31 7.13
CA TRP A 37 3.40 -9.06 7.42
C TRP A 37 4.09 -8.62 6.14
N ILE A 38 3.63 -7.51 5.58
CA ILE A 38 4.13 -7.00 4.30
C ILE A 38 5.10 -5.87 4.58
N SER A 39 6.32 -6.01 4.08
CA SER A 39 7.37 -5.00 4.16
C SER A 39 6.93 -3.68 3.52
N GLY A 40 7.55 -2.58 3.92
CA GLY A 40 7.26 -1.26 3.38
C GLY A 40 7.27 -1.24 1.85
N GLN A 41 6.16 -0.79 1.26
CA GLN A 41 6.00 -0.63 -0.18
C GLN A 41 6.14 0.83 -0.54
N VAL A 42 7.02 1.12 -1.48
CA VAL A 42 7.19 2.43 -2.09
C VAL A 42 6.34 2.54 -3.36
N PRO A 43 6.11 3.74 -3.92
CA PRO A 43 5.25 3.88 -5.09
C PRO A 43 5.95 3.46 -6.37
N VAL A 44 6.06 2.15 -6.56
CA VAL A 44 6.61 1.52 -7.76
C VAL A 44 5.47 1.06 -8.66
N TRP A 45 5.62 1.26 -9.95
CA TRP A 45 4.70 0.74 -10.96
C TRP A 45 5.50 -0.06 -11.98
N ASN A 46 5.35 -1.38 -11.95
CA ASN A 46 6.04 -2.32 -12.87
C ASN A 46 7.55 -2.05 -12.99
N GLY A 47 8.21 -1.84 -11.85
CA GLY A 47 9.66 -1.64 -11.76
C GLY A 47 10.11 -0.19 -11.83
N GLU A 48 9.22 0.76 -12.08
CA GLU A 48 9.55 2.19 -12.15
C GLU A 48 9.09 2.94 -10.90
N LEU A 49 10.01 3.65 -10.24
CA LEU A 49 9.69 4.52 -9.11
C LEU A 49 8.90 5.74 -9.60
N LYS A 50 7.81 6.04 -8.91
CA LYS A 50 6.96 7.19 -9.15
C LYS A 50 6.95 8.11 -7.93
N PHE A 51 6.50 9.36 -8.10
CA PHE A 51 6.29 10.31 -7.01
C PHE A 51 7.54 10.51 -6.15
N ILE A 52 8.63 10.93 -6.77
CA ILE A 52 9.91 11.21 -6.11
C ILE A 52 9.93 12.67 -5.68
N GLY A 53 10.17 12.91 -4.40
CA GLY A 53 10.23 14.25 -3.81
C GLY A 53 9.43 14.35 -2.51
N GLN A 54 9.54 15.49 -1.85
CA GLN A 54 8.82 15.79 -0.62
C GLN A 54 7.43 16.33 -0.92
N VAL A 55 6.43 15.83 -0.17
CA VAL A 55 5.06 16.37 -0.22
C VAL A 55 5.04 17.77 0.41
N GLY A 56 4.49 18.72 -0.31
CA GLY A 56 4.53 20.14 0.03
C GLY A 56 5.71 20.86 -0.60
N GLY A 57 6.63 20.13 -1.22
CA GLY A 57 7.75 20.64 -2.00
C GLY A 57 7.56 20.29 -3.48
N GLU A 58 8.37 19.36 -4.01
CA GLU A 58 8.30 18.91 -5.41
C GLU A 58 6.99 18.16 -5.71
N ILE A 59 6.40 17.52 -4.70
CA ILE A 59 5.16 16.76 -4.80
C ILE A 59 4.07 17.54 -4.07
N ASP A 60 2.95 17.80 -4.74
CA ASP A 60 1.80 18.40 -4.06
C ASP A 60 1.00 17.33 -3.26
N VAL A 61 0.01 17.78 -2.48
CA VAL A 61 -0.77 16.89 -1.63
C VAL A 61 -1.56 15.87 -2.45
N ASP A 62 -2.13 16.27 -3.59
CA ASP A 62 -2.91 15.38 -4.45
C ASP A 62 -2.02 14.30 -5.07
N GLU A 63 -0.81 14.64 -5.49
CA GLU A 63 0.20 13.67 -5.93
C GLU A 63 0.62 12.74 -4.78
N GLY A 64 0.72 13.25 -3.56
CA GLY A 64 0.96 12.45 -2.36
C GLY A 64 -0.13 11.40 -2.12
N VAL A 65 -1.38 11.75 -2.32
CA VAL A 65 -2.53 10.82 -2.24
C VAL A 65 -2.40 9.72 -3.31
N LEU A 66 -2.03 10.08 -4.53
CA LEU A 66 -1.79 9.11 -5.60
C LEU A 66 -0.58 8.21 -5.31
N ALA A 67 0.46 8.74 -4.70
CA ALA A 67 1.60 7.96 -4.24
C ALA A 67 1.18 6.92 -3.18
N ALA A 68 0.36 7.32 -2.21
CA ALA A 68 -0.20 6.42 -1.21
C ALA A 68 -1.06 5.33 -1.85
N ARG A 69 -1.90 5.68 -2.82
CA ARG A 69 -2.71 4.70 -3.58
C ARG A 69 -1.82 3.70 -4.31
N THR A 70 -0.74 4.15 -4.93
CA THR A 70 0.22 3.28 -5.62
C THR A 70 0.91 2.33 -4.63
N CYS A 71 1.29 2.80 -3.45
CA CYS A 71 1.80 1.93 -2.37
C CYS A 71 0.76 0.88 -1.96
N GLY A 72 -0.51 1.27 -1.85
CA GLY A 72 -1.62 0.35 -1.57
C GLY A 72 -1.79 -0.72 -2.65
N LEU A 73 -1.66 -0.35 -3.92
CA LEU A 73 -1.69 -1.30 -5.03
C LEU A 73 -0.54 -2.30 -4.95
N ASN A 74 0.64 -1.87 -4.54
CA ASN A 74 1.79 -2.75 -4.30
C ASN A 74 1.57 -3.68 -3.11
N ILE A 75 0.88 -3.24 -2.06
CA ILE A 75 0.47 -4.10 -0.95
C ILE A 75 -0.46 -5.21 -1.45
N ILE A 76 -1.45 -4.88 -2.27
CA ILE A 76 -2.35 -5.87 -2.88
C ILE A 76 -1.56 -6.85 -3.77
N ALA A 77 -0.61 -6.35 -4.55
CA ALA A 77 0.27 -7.18 -5.37
C ALA A 77 1.08 -8.18 -4.53
N GLN A 78 1.63 -7.74 -3.40
CA GLN A 78 2.37 -8.61 -2.48
C GLN A 78 1.44 -9.66 -1.83
N ALA A 79 0.24 -9.26 -1.42
CA ALA A 79 -0.76 -10.19 -0.88
C ALA A 79 -1.13 -11.27 -1.91
N LYS A 80 -1.35 -10.87 -3.16
CA LYS A 80 -1.65 -11.81 -4.26
C LYS A 80 -0.47 -12.76 -4.51
N ALA A 81 0.75 -12.27 -4.52
CA ALA A 81 1.94 -13.09 -4.71
C ALA A 81 2.11 -14.11 -3.56
N ALA A 82 1.82 -13.71 -2.33
CA ALA A 82 1.94 -14.56 -1.15
C ALA A 82 0.81 -15.60 -1.05
N LEU A 83 -0.43 -15.22 -1.35
CA LEU A 83 -1.62 -16.05 -1.16
C LEU A 83 -2.05 -16.84 -2.40
N GLY A 84 -1.70 -16.36 -3.58
CA GLY A 84 -2.17 -16.91 -4.86
C GLY A 84 -3.60 -16.47 -5.23
N ASP A 85 -4.46 -16.31 -4.24
CA ASP A 85 -5.86 -15.91 -4.41
C ASP A 85 -6.21 -14.82 -3.38
N LEU A 86 -6.64 -13.67 -3.85
CA LEU A 86 -7.02 -12.54 -2.98
C LEU A 86 -8.31 -12.80 -2.18
N ASP A 87 -9.14 -13.75 -2.59
CA ASP A 87 -10.32 -14.15 -1.82
C ASP A 87 -9.96 -14.74 -0.46
N ARG A 88 -8.72 -15.19 -0.29
CA ARG A 88 -8.18 -15.64 1.00
C ARG A 88 -7.94 -14.53 2.00
N VAL A 89 -7.97 -13.28 1.58
CA VAL A 89 -7.89 -12.13 2.51
C VAL A 89 -9.13 -12.13 3.40
N ALA A 90 -8.92 -12.34 4.69
CA ALA A 90 -9.99 -12.27 5.69
C ALA A 90 -10.20 -10.85 6.18
N ARG A 91 -9.11 -10.09 6.34
CA ARG A 91 -9.16 -8.70 6.81
C ARG A 91 -7.84 -7.98 6.55
N ILE A 92 -7.94 -6.72 6.14
CA ILE A 92 -6.81 -5.79 6.27
C ILE A 92 -6.77 -5.37 7.74
N VAL A 93 -5.71 -5.72 8.45
CA VAL A 93 -5.64 -5.51 9.90
C VAL A 93 -5.08 -4.13 10.21
N LYS A 94 -3.95 -3.78 9.60
CA LYS A 94 -3.27 -2.53 9.90
C LYS A 94 -2.47 -2.03 8.70
N LEU A 95 -2.51 -0.71 8.50
CA LEU A 95 -1.58 0.02 7.64
C LEU A 95 -0.73 0.96 8.50
N VAL A 96 0.54 1.06 8.18
CA VAL A 96 1.41 2.12 8.70
C VAL A 96 1.95 2.91 7.51
N GLY A 97 1.54 4.15 7.40
CA GLY A 97 1.91 5.05 6.32
C GLY A 97 2.91 6.11 6.77
N PHE A 98 3.98 6.26 5.99
CA PHE A 98 5.04 7.24 6.19
C PHE A 98 5.02 8.24 5.04
N VAL A 99 4.99 9.52 5.37
CA VAL A 99 5.00 10.60 4.39
C VAL A 99 6.32 11.35 4.46
N ASN A 100 7.02 11.42 3.34
CA ASN A 100 8.20 12.27 3.15
C ASN A 100 7.71 13.70 2.90
N GLY A 101 7.43 14.42 3.98
CA GLY A 101 6.85 15.75 3.92
C GLY A 101 7.87 16.84 4.22
N VAL A 102 7.61 18.04 3.72
CA VAL A 102 8.36 19.24 4.13
C VAL A 102 8.15 19.50 5.62
N PRO A 103 9.09 20.18 6.31
CA PRO A 103 8.89 20.56 7.70
C PRO A 103 7.57 21.30 7.91
N GLY A 104 6.80 20.88 8.92
CA GLY A 104 5.50 21.49 9.23
C GLY A 104 4.31 20.92 8.49
N LEU A 105 4.49 19.96 7.59
CA LEU A 105 3.37 19.24 6.99
C LEU A 105 2.57 18.53 8.10
N VAL A 106 1.25 18.67 8.09
CA VAL A 106 0.37 18.13 9.15
C VAL A 106 -0.76 17.25 8.61
N ASN A 107 -0.89 17.11 7.31
CA ASN A 107 -1.99 16.40 6.66
C ASN A 107 -1.63 14.99 6.19
N GLN A 108 -0.72 14.30 6.89
CA GLN A 108 -0.37 12.90 6.63
C GLN A 108 -1.61 11.99 6.58
N PRO A 109 -2.61 12.12 7.48
CA PRO A 109 -3.81 11.30 7.40
C PRO A 109 -4.55 11.41 6.06
N SER A 110 -4.70 12.63 5.53
CA SER A 110 -5.36 12.86 4.23
C SER A 110 -4.58 12.21 3.08
N ILE A 111 -3.27 12.25 3.14
CA ILE A 111 -2.39 11.66 2.11
C ILE A 111 -2.50 10.13 2.14
N ILE A 112 -2.40 9.52 3.31
CA ILE A 112 -2.47 8.06 3.44
C ILE A 112 -3.88 7.52 3.14
N ASN A 113 -4.90 8.35 3.17
CA ASN A 113 -6.25 7.99 2.70
C ASN A 113 -6.24 7.42 1.27
N GLY A 114 -5.29 7.80 0.43
CA GLY A 114 -5.13 7.20 -0.90
C GLY A 114 -5.02 5.67 -0.85
N ALA A 115 -4.32 5.12 0.13
CA ALA A 115 -4.23 3.68 0.35
C ALA A 115 -5.43 3.15 1.14
N SER A 116 -5.87 3.84 2.18
CA SER A 116 -6.99 3.39 3.01
C SER A 116 -8.29 3.28 2.23
N ASP A 117 -8.59 4.27 1.40
CA ASP A 117 -9.78 4.26 0.54
C ASP A 117 -9.72 3.11 -0.47
N LEU A 118 -8.54 2.85 -1.04
CA LEU A 118 -8.33 1.72 -1.94
C LEU A 118 -8.67 0.38 -1.27
N MET A 119 -8.22 0.17 -0.03
CA MET A 119 -8.49 -1.07 0.69
C MET A 119 -10.00 -1.28 0.89
N VAL A 120 -10.73 -0.22 1.21
CA VAL A 120 -12.19 -0.30 1.38
C VAL A 120 -12.90 -0.47 0.05
N GLU A 121 -12.45 0.19 -1.03
CA GLU A 121 -12.99 0.01 -2.37
C GLU A 121 -12.88 -1.46 -2.82
N VAL A 122 -11.73 -2.08 -2.59
CA VAL A 122 -11.43 -3.43 -3.08
C VAL A 122 -12.02 -4.51 -2.16
N PHE A 123 -11.82 -4.38 -0.85
CA PHE A 123 -12.15 -5.43 0.13
C PHE A 123 -13.42 -5.14 0.94
N GLU A 124 -14.07 -4.01 0.74
CA GLU A 124 -15.29 -3.58 1.42
C GLU A 124 -15.12 -3.62 2.95
N GLU A 125 -15.97 -4.29 3.70
CA GLU A 125 -15.87 -4.38 5.16
C GLU A 125 -14.53 -4.99 5.63
N LYS A 126 -14.00 -5.95 4.87
CA LYS A 126 -12.70 -6.56 5.15
C LYS A 126 -11.54 -5.57 4.96
N GLY A 127 -11.74 -4.49 4.22
CA GLY A 127 -10.75 -3.44 3.99
C GLY A 127 -10.62 -2.43 5.11
N LYS A 128 -11.57 -2.38 6.04
CA LYS A 128 -11.51 -1.48 7.20
C LYS A 128 -10.43 -1.92 8.17
N HIS A 129 -9.49 -1.04 8.48
CA HIS A 129 -8.24 -1.36 9.17
C HIS A 129 -7.89 -0.32 10.22
N ALA A 130 -7.07 -0.71 11.20
CA ALA A 130 -6.37 0.21 12.07
C ALA A 130 -5.19 0.86 11.33
N ARG A 131 -4.78 2.06 11.73
CA ARG A 131 -3.77 2.80 10.97
C ARG A 131 -2.95 3.75 11.82
N SER A 132 -1.68 3.91 11.45
CA SER A 132 -0.88 5.09 11.78
C SER A 132 -0.48 5.79 10.46
N ALA A 133 -0.55 7.12 10.44
CA ALA A 133 -0.13 7.95 9.31
C ALA A 133 0.74 9.08 9.87
N VAL A 134 2.03 9.01 9.60
CA VAL A 134 3.05 9.85 10.25
C VAL A 134 4.04 10.41 9.23
N GLY A 135 4.73 11.46 9.61
CA GLY A 135 5.82 12.02 8.82
C GLY A 135 7.12 11.24 9.03
N ALA A 136 7.98 11.26 8.03
CA ALA A 136 9.33 10.74 8.08
C ALA A 136 10.31 11.83 7.67
N GLY A 137 11.49 11.84 8.27
CA GLY A 137 12.56 12.80 7.94
C GLY A 137 13.23 12.56 6.59
N GLY A 138 12.85 11.51 5.90
CA GLY A 138 13.27 11.09 4.57
C GLY A 138 12.80 9.67 4.34
N LEU A 139 12.67 9.27 3.07
CA LEU A 139 12.31 7.92 2.67
C LEU A 139 13.30 7.37 1.64
N PRO A 140 13.42 6.05 1.49
CA PRO A 140 14.30 5.44 0.49
C PRO A 140 14.04 6.02 -0.89
N PHE A 141 15.08 6.29 -1.65
CA PHE A 141 15.03 6.86 -3.01
C PHE A 141 14.31 8.20 -3.09
N ASN A 142 14.12 8.89 -1.97
CA ASN A 142 13.39 10.14 -1.86
C ASN A 142 11.93 10.05 -2.36
N VAL A 143 11.30 8.87 -2.24
CA VAL A 143 9.88 8.72 -2.59
C VAL A 143 8.99 9.50 -1.63
N ALA A 144 7.81 9.89 -2.11
CA ALA A 144 6.87 10.72 -1.33
C ALA A 144 6.20 9.96 -0.18
N VAL A 145 5.96 8.66 -0.35
CA VAL A 145 5.18 7.84 0.59
C VAL A 145 5.76 6.42 0.65
N GLU A 146 5.69 5.79 1.81
CA GLU A 146 5.95 4.37 2.01
C GLU A 146 4.90 3.81 2.97
N ILE A 147 4.38 2.61 2.69
CA ILE A 147 3.33 1.99 3.50
C ILE A 147 3.62 0.51 3.71
N GLU A 148 3.54 0.07 4.97
CA GLU A 148 3.58 -1.34 5.35
C GLU A 148 2.20 -1.80 5.82
N ALA A 149 1.97 -3.11 5.81
CA ALA A 149 0.66 -3.67 6.11
C ALA A 149 0.74 -4.99 6.89
N VAL A 150 -0.31 -5.25 7.67
CA VAL A 150 -0.60 -6.57 8.25
C VAL A 150 -1.97 -7.00 7.73
N ILE A 151 -2.03 -8.19 7.15
CA ILE A 151 -3.25 -8.76 6.56
C ILE A 151 -3.52 -10.12 7.21
N GLU A 152 -4.76 -10.33 7.66
CA GLU A 152 -5.23 -11.65 8.09
C GLU A 152 -5.75 -12.42 6.88
N PHE A 153 -5.44 -13.70 6.81
CA PHE A 153 -5.91 -14.57 5.74
C PHE A 153 -6.52 -15.87 6.29
N GLY A 154 -7.36 -16.48 5.49
CA GLY A 154 -7.98 -17.78 5.74
C GLY A 154 -7.74 -18.75 4.59
N ASP A 155 -8.47 -19.85 4.62
CA ASP A 155 -8.42 -20.91 3.61
C ASP A 155 -9.14 -20.51 2.32
#